data_72f1f4a9ad5a84962465c221d04bd0ed
#
_entry.id   72f1f4a9ad5a84962465c221d04bd0ed
#
_cell.length_a   1.000
_cell.length_b   1.000
_cell.length_c   1.000
_cell.angle_alpha   90.00
_cell.angle_beta   90.00
_cell.angle_gamma   90.00
#
_symmetry.space_group_name_H-M   'P 1'
#
loop_
_entity.id
_entity.type
_entity.pdbx_description
1 polymer ?
#
loop_
_entity_poly.entity_id
_entity_poly.type
_entity_poly.pdbx_seq_one_letter_code
_entity_poly.pdbx_strand_id
1 'polypeptide(L)'
;MRDLFIVGAGGLGREAVWTVERVNKAAKEPLWNVIGFADDDPAKAKGNFEGYPMLGSCEKASQDYPGSSVLIAIGDNETREAVYRRLRGHDFPAVIDPSAQVSPTTEFRHGTYIAAGAVVSVGTDIGKFVIVNARSGVGHDSTVGDFSNICPGVSLSGHTVLGKGVMMGTNSCTAPGVKIGDGASVACGTPVYSDLKAGETLSPFGVLKSGLS
;
A
#
# COMPACT_ATOMS: atom_id res chain seq x y z
N MET A 1 -2.22 21.26 -11.12
CA MET A 1 -1.74 19.89 -11.38
C MET A 1 -0.31 19.80 -10.86
N ARG A 2 0.01 18.78 -10.04
CA ARG A 2 1.35 18.56 -9.46
C ARG A 2 2.01 17.39 -10.18
N ASP A 3 3.32 17.47 -10.42
CA ASP A 3 4.08 16.38 -11.02
C ASP A 3 4.17 15.20 -10.04
N LEU A 4 3.96 13.99 -10.55
CA LEU A 4 3.99 12.75 -9.80
C LEU A 4 4.78 11.70 -10.61
N PHE A 5 5.77 11.07 -10.02
CA PHE A 5 6.28 9.83 -10.58
C PHE A 5 5.94 8.63 -9.68
N ILE A 6 5.84 7.47 -10.31
CA ILE A 6 5.47 6.23 -9.62
C ILE A 6 6.72 5.34 -9.54
N VAL A 7 7.01 4.84 -8.35
CA VAL A 7 8.10 3.90 -8.12
C VAL A 7 7.56 2.48 -8.11
N GLY A 8 8.14 1.65 -8.99
CA GLY A 8 7.75 0.26 -9.20
C GLY A 8 6.97 0.06 -10.51
N ALA A 9 7.65 -0.47 -11.52
CA ALA A 9 7.08 -0.83 -12.83
C ALA A 9 6.68 -2.32 -12.84
N GLY A 10 5.78 -2.69 -11.94
CA GLY A 10 5.19 -4.02 -11.79
C GLY A 10 3.67 -3.98 -11.79
N GLY A 11 3.03 -5.09 -11.40
CA GLY A 11 1.56 -5.19 -11.35
C GLY A 11 0.90 -4.08 -10.53
N LEU A 12 1.41 -3.81 -9.32
CA LEU A 12 0.88 -2.74 -8.47
C LEU A 12 1.12 -1.35 -9.09
N GLY A 13 2.24 -1.14 -9.81
CA GLY A 13 2.50 0.11 -10.55
C GLY A 13 1.44 0.39 -11.62
N ARG A 14 1.00 -0.65 -12.34
CA ARG A 14 -0.10 -0.57 -13.33
C ARG A 14 -1.43 -0.19 -12.66
N GLU A 15 -1.76 -0.82 -11.55
CA GLU A 15 -2.96 -0.50 -10.78
C GLU A 15 -2.90 0.91 -10.20
N ALA A 16 -1.72 1.33 -9.74
CA ALA A 16 -1.51 2.64 -9.15
C ALA A 16 -1.70 3.78 -10.17
N VAL A 17 -1.12 3.66 -11.38
CA VAL A 17 -1.32 4.68 -12.41
C VAL A 17 -2.78 4.73 -12.86
N TRP A 18 -3.42 3.59 -13.04
CA TRP A 18 -4.85 3.54 -13.34
C TRP A 18 -5.70 4.22 -12.25
N THR A 19 -5.36 4.03 -10.97
CA THR A 19 -6.02 4.74 -9.86
C THR A 19 -5.79 6.24 -9.94
N VAL A 20 -4.57 6.71 -10.23
CA VAL A 20 -4.26 8.14 -10.40
C VAL A 20 -5.07 8.75 -11.54
N GLU A 21 -5.20 8.06 -12.67
CA GLU A 21 -6.04 8.49 -13.81
C GLU A 21 -7.51 8.62 -13.41
N ARG A 22 -8.04 7.65 -12.62
CA ARG A 22 -9.41 7.70 -12.09
C ARG A 22 -9.62 8.87 -11.13
N VAL A 23 -8.63 9.13 -10.26
CA VAL A 23 -8.64 10.30 -9.36
C VAL A 23 -8.70 11.59 -10.18
N ASN A 24 -7.84 11.73 -11.20
CA ASN A 24 -7.83 12.89 -12.10
C ASN A 24 -9.16 13.07 -12.81
N LYS A 25 -9.76 11.97 -13.31
CA LYS A 25 -11.05 12.01 -14.00
C LYS A 25 -12.22 12.41 -13.09
N ALA A 26 -12.17 12.01 -11.81
CA ALA A 26 -13.21 12.31 -10.84
C ALA A 26 -13.13 13.73 -10.26
N ALA A 27 -11.96 14.34 -10.30
CA ALA A 27 -11.73 15.71 -9.82
C ALA A 27 -12.26 16.74 -10.81
N LYS A 28 -12.62 17.96 -10.33
CA LYS A 28 -13.01 19.10 -11.21
C LYS A 28 -11.88 19.50 -12.15
N GLU A 29 -10.65 19.45 -11.66
CA GLU A 29 -9.43 19.65 -12.42
C GLU A 29 -8.44 18.53 -12.07
N PRO A 30 -7.66 18.00 -13.03
CA PRO A 30 -6.68 16.98 -12.76
C PRO A 30 -5.70 17.41 -11.67
N LEU A 31 -5.53 16.54 -10.65
CA LEU A 31 -4.64 16.81 -9.51
C LEU A 31 -3.19 16.52 -9.86
N TRP A 32 -2.96 15.47 -10.64
CA TRP A 32 -1.66 14.87 -10.89
C TRP A 32 -1.28 14.87 -12.36
N ASN A 33 -0.06 15.32 -12.67
CA ASN A 33 0.62 15.06 -13.93
C ASN A 33 1.57 13.88 -13.73
N VAL A 34 1.22 12.70 -14.22
CA VAL A 34 2.11 11.53 -14.14
C VAL A 34 3.25 11.73 -15.13
N ILE A 35 4.46 11.98 -14.63
CA ILE A 35 5.65 12.22 -15.46
C ILE A 35 6.39 10.96 -15.86
N GLY A 36 6.11 9.83 -15.21
CA GLY A 36 6.71 8.53 -15.57
C GLY A 36 6.85 7.58 -14.39
N PHE A 37 7.56 6.48 -14.65
CA PHE A 37 7.88 5.43 -13.68
C PHE A 37 9.38 5.37 -13.40
N ALA A 38 9.73 5.04 -12.16
CA ALA A 38 11.09 4.68 -11.76
C ALA A 38 11.12 3.24 -11.24
N ASP A 39 12.13 2.47 -11.62
CA ASP A 39 12.34 1.10 -11.13
C ASP A 39 13.84 0.83 -11.08
N ASP A 40 14.30 0.20 -9.99
CA ASP A 40 15.72 -0.12 -9.79
C ASP A 40 16.16 -1.36 -10.56
N ASP A 41 15.24 -2.12 -11.14
CA ASP A 41 15.54 -3.22 -12.03
C ASP A 41 16.06 -2.68 -13.39
N PRO A 42 17.35 -2.89 -13.74
CA PRO A 42 17.90 -2.39 -15.00
C PRO A 42 17.16 -2.88 -16.25
N ALA A 43 16.50 -4.04 -16.17
CA ALA A 43 15.70 -4.58 -17.27
C ALA A 43 14.44 -3.74 -17.57
N LYS A 44 13.99 -2.95 -16.58
CA LYS A 44 12.81 -2.08 -16.69
C LYS A 44 13.16 -0.60 -16.80
N ALA A 45 14.43 -0.23 -16.68
CA ALA A 45 14.87 1.17 -16.54
C ALA A 45 14.74 2.03 -17.80
N LYS A 46 14.26 1.50 -18.93
CA LYS A 46 14.21 2.20 -20.23
C LYS A 46 12.89 1.94 -20.96
N GLY A 47 12.57 2.87 -21.87
CA GLY A 47 11.38 2.77 -22.71
C GLY A 47 10.13 3.35 -22.05
N ASN A 48 8.99 2.74 -22.30
CA ASN A 48 7.70 3.14 -21.76
C ASN A 48 7.06 1.98 -21.00
N PHE A 49 6.33 2.32 -19.93
CA PHE A 49 5.52 1.40 -19.16
C PHE A 49 4.12 1.99 -19.01
N GLU A 50 3.09 1.26 -19.42
CA GLU A 50 1.68 1.72 -19.41
C GLU A 50 1.47 3.10 -20.11
N GLY A 51 2.22 3.36 -21.18
CA GLY A 51 2.14 4.62 -21.93
C GLY A 51 2.95 5.78 -21.35
N TYR A 52 3.60 5.60 -20.21
CA TYR A 52 4.43 6.61 -19.54
C TYR A 52 5.92 6.28 -19.66
N PRO A 53 6.82 7.30 -19.72
CA PRO A 53 8.25 7.06 -19.83
C PRO A 53 8.83 6.40 -18.59
N MET A 54 9.85 5.56 -18.79
CA MET A 54 10.71 5.09 -17.70
C MET A 54 11.79 6.14 -17.41
N LEU A 55 11.83 6.61 -16.16
CA LEU A 55 12.74 7.66 -15.68
C LEU A 55 14.09 7.12 -15.20
N GLY A 56 14.26 5.79 -15.25
CA GLY A 56 15.46 5.09 -14.77
C GLY A 56 15.30 4.60 -13.32
N SER A 57 16.43 4.56 -12.58
CA SER A 57 16.42 4.16 -11.17
C SER A 57 15.69 5.18 -10.28
N CYS A 58 15.33 4.77 -9.06
CA CYS A 58 14.72 5.65 -8.08
C CYS A 58 15.58 6.89 -7.79
N GLU A 59 16.90 6.72 -7.65
CA GLU A 59 17.83 7.82 -7.42
C GLU A 59 17.88 8.79 -8.60
N LYS A 60 17.95 8.25 -9.81
CA LYS A 60 17.98 9.09 -11.03
C LYS A 60 16.72 9.92 -11.14
N ALA A 61 15.55 9.30 -10.98
CA ALA A 61 14.28 10.01 -11.01
C ALA A 61 14.20 11.10 -9.92
N SER A 62 14.68 10.81 -8.71
CA SER A 62 14.74 11.78 -7.61
C SER A 62 15.64 12.97 -7.91
N GLN A 63 16.78 12.74 -8.54
CA GLN A 63 17.72 13.80 -8.92
C GLN A 63 17.20 14.67 -10.07
N ASP A 64 16.60 14.04 -11.07
CA ASP A 64 16.08 14.74 -12.25
C ASP A 64 14.78 15.52 -11.95
N TYR A 65 14.00 15.08 -10.97
CA TYR A 65 12.69 15.63 -10.60
C TYR A 65 12.53 15.93 -9.09
N PRO A 66 13.39 16.76 -8.50
CA PRO A 66 13.47 16.94 -7.03
C PRO A 66 12.20 17.58 -6.41
N GLY A 67 11.38 18.26 -7.21
CA GLY A 67 10.14 18.91 -6.76
C GLY A 67 8.87 18.07 -6.95
N SER A 68 8.99 16.87 -7.50
CA SER A 68 7.83 16.01 -7.78
C SER A 68 7.35 15.27 -6.53
N SER A 69 6.05 14.99 -6.50
CA SER A 69 5.49 14.01 -5.57
C SER A 69 5.84 12.58 -6.02
N VAL A 70 5.84 11.63 -5.08
CA VAL A 70 6.19 10.23 -5.33
C VAL A 70 5.11 9.30 -4.80
N LEU A 71 4.66 8.36 -5.64
CA LEU A 71 3.83 7.23 -5.22
C LEU A 71 4.66 5.94 -5.28
N ILE A 72 4.89 5.30 -4.13
CA ILE A 72 5.65 4.04 -4.09
C ILE A 72 4.67 2.87 -4.25
N ALA A 73 4.65 2.28 -5.45
CA ALA A 73 3.77 1.19 -5.84
C ALA A 73 4.52 -0.17 -5.80
N ILE A 74 5.04 -0.50 -4.62
CA ILE A 74 5.78 -1.74 -4.33
C ILE A 74 5.02 -2.52 -3.25
N GLY A 75 4.61 -3.73 -3.57
CA GLY A 75 3.82 -4.58 -2.67
C GLY A 75 4.63 -5.14 -1.50
N ASP A 76 5.91 -5.42 -1.71
CA ASP A 76 6.79 -5.89 -0.65
C ASP A 76 7.05 -4.79 0.39
N ASN A 77 6.76 -5.10 1.67
CA ASN A 77 6.75 -4.11 2.74
C ASN A 77 8.16 -3.56 3.06
N GLU A 78 9.16 -4.44 3.06
CA GLU A 78 10.55 -4.07 3.38
C GLU A 78 11.17 -3.24 2.25
N THR A 79 10.97 -3.66 1.01
CA THR A 79 11.41 -2.91 -0.18
C THR A 79 10.75 -1.54 -0.25
N ARG A 80 9.44 -1.46 0.04
CA ARG A 80 8.70 -0.19 0.07
C ARG A 80 9.26 0.75 1.13
N GLU A 81 9.59 0.25 2.32
CA GLU A 81 10.24 1.04 3.37
C GLU A 81 11.67 1.48 2.98
N ALA A 82 12.45 0.59 2.38
CA ALA A 82 13.80 0.91 1.94
C ALA A 82 13.82 2.00 0.87
N VAL A 83 12.92 1.94 -0.10
CA VAL A 83 12.74 2.98 -1.13
C VAL A 83 12.32 4.30 -0.50
N TYR A 84 11.35 4.31 0.41
CA TYR A 84 10.97 5.52 1.13
C TYR A 84 12.17 6.20 1.83
N ARG A 85 13.01 5.40 2.51
CA ARG A 85 14.18 5.95 3.22
C ARG A 85 15.17 6.65 2.28
N ARG A 86 15.29 6.19 1.04
CA ARG A 86 16.16 6.78 0.01
C ARG A 86 15.58 8.06 -0.59
N LEU A 87 14.25 8.17 -0.65
CA LEU A 87 13.52 9.27 -1.30
C LEU A 87 12.93 10.29 -0.32
N ARG A 88 13.40 10.35 0.93
CA ARG A 88 12.81 11.16 2.03
C ARG A 88 12.62 12.66 1.76
N GLY A 89 13.22 13.22 0.75
CA GLY A 89 13.08 14.64 0.41
C GLY A 89 11.83 14.99 -0.40
N HIS A 90 11.09 13.98 -0.86
CA HIS A 90 9.89 14.17 -1.69
C HIS A 90 8.61 14.25 -0.86
N ASP A 91 7.56 14.81 -1.48
CA ASP A 91 6.18 14.69 -1.00
C ASP A 91 5.61 13.31 -1.39
N PHE A 92 4.96 12.65 -0.43
CA PHE A 92 4.32 11.33 -0.64
C PHE A 92 2.82 11.47 -0.39
N PRO A 93 2.02 11.80 -1.40
CA PRO A 93 0.59 11.96 -1.20
C PRO A 93 -0.09 10.63 -0.86
N ALA A 94 -1.19 10.70 -0.13
CA ALA A 94 -2.14 9.60 -0.12
C ALA A 94 -2.88 9.56 -1.45
N VAL A 95 -3.01 8.37 -2.05
CA VAL A 95 -3.77 8.15 -3.28
C VAL A 95 -4.94 7.21 -2.97
N ILE A 96 -6.14 7.73 -3.14
CA ILE A 96 -7.39 7.04 -2.78
C ILE A 96 -8.26 6.95 -4.03
N ASP A 97 -8.62 5.73 -4.43
CA ASP A 97 -9.51 5.51 -5.57
C ASP A 97 -10.89 6.15 -5.32
N PRO A 98 -11.49 6.83 -6.31
CA PRO A 98 -12.78 7.48 -6.16
C PRO A 98 -13.95 6.54 -5.78
N SER A 99 -13.80 5.24 -6.01
CA SER A 99 -14.80 4.24 -5.60
C SER A 99 -14.56 3.66 -4.20
N ALA A 100 -13.45 4.00 -3.55
CA ALA A 100 -13.22 3.61 -2.17
C ALA A 100 -14.15 4.41 -1.24
N GLN A 101 -14.62 3.74 -0.20
CA GLN A 101 -15.43 4.36 0.84
C GLN A 101 -14.59 4.52 2.10
N VAL A 102 -14.16 5.74 2.38
CA VAL A 102 -13.34 6.07 3.54
C VAL A 102 -14.14 6.98 4.47
N SER A 103 -14.31 6.56 5.73
CA SER A 103 -15.01 7.37 6.72
C SER A 103 -14.30 8.71 6.95
N PRO A 104 -15.03 9.82 7.11
CA PRO A 104 -14.42 11.11 7.44
C PRO A 104 -13.72 11.14 8.81
N THR A 105 -13.96 10.15 9.66
CA THR A 105 -13.27 10.00 10.95
C THR A 105 -12.05 9.10 10.88
N THR A 106 -11.69 8.61 9.68
CA THR A 106 -10.45 7.86 9.46
C THR A 106 -9.27 8.81 9.45
N GLU A 107 -8.25 8.51 10.24
CA GLU A 107 -6.94 9.14 10.13
C GLU A 107 -6.04 8.28 9.23
N PHE A 108 -5.41 8.91 8.24
CA PHE A 108 -4.42 8.23 7.41
C PHE A 108 -3.21 9.13 7.16
N ARG A 109 -2.04 8.49 7.04
CA ARG A 109 -0.77 9.21 6.91
C ARG A 109 -0.29 9.20 5.46
N HIS A 110 0.77 9.97 5.21
CA HIS A 110 1.36 10.12 3.88
C HIS A 110 1.77 8.79 3.23
N GLY A 111 1.76 8.73 1.91
CA GLY A 111 2.12 7.57 1.11
C GLY A 111 1.12 6.41 1.15
N THR A 112 -0.03 6.58 1.82
CA THR A 112 -1.09 5.57 1.87
C THR A 112 -1.73 5.41 0.50
N TYR A 113 -1.93 4.16 0.06
CA TYR A 113 -2.65 3.80 -1.15
C TYR A 113 -3.91 3.02 -0.82
N ILE A 114 -5.07 3.53 -1.24
CA ILE A 114 -6.37 2.88 -1.05
C ILE A 114 -6.99 2.61 -2.41
N ALA A 115 -7.09 1.33 -2.76
CA ALA A 115 -7.50 0.87 -4.08
C ALA A 115 -9.04 0.83 -4.26
N ALA A 116 -9.45 0.52 -5.50
CA ALA A 116 -10.85 0.51 -5.91
C ALA A 116 -11.73 -0.41 -5.06
N GLY A 117 -12.86 0.13 -4.61
CA GLY A 117 -13.86 -0.59 -3.83
C GLY A 117 -13.44 -0.98 -2.42
N ALA A 118 -12.31 -0.48 -1.92
CA ALA A 118 -11.92 -0.66 -0.53
C ALA A 118 -12.87 0.12 0.40
N VAL A 119 -13.10 -0.40 1.60
CA VAL A 119 -13.93 0.24 2.64
C VAL A 119 -13.10 0.42 3.91
N VAL A 120 -12.91 1.66 4.35
CA VAL A 120 -12.23 1.99 5.61
C VAL A 120 -13.24 2.65 6.54
N SER A 121 -13.56 1.95 7.62
CA SER A 121 -14.67 2.29 8.50
C SER A 121 -14.31 3.38 9.52
N VAL A 122 -15.27 3.74 10.37
CA VAL A 122 -15.16 4.83 11.37
C VAL A 122 -14.10 4.53 12.43
N GLY A 123 -13.43 5.58 12.91
CA GLY A 123 -12.48 5.49 14.02
C GLY A 123 -11.19 4.70 13.69
N THR A 124 -10.86 4.51 12.41
CA THR A 124 -9.65 3.80 12.01
C THR A 124 -8.43 4.73 11.97
N ASP A 125 -7.27 4.19 12.35
CA ASP A 125 -5.96 4.86 12.24
C ASP A 125 -5.09 4.07 11.25
N ILE A 126 -4.77 4.68 10.11
CA ILE A 126 -3.98 4.08 9.03
C ILE A 126 -2.60 4.72 8.99
N GLY A 127 -1.58 3.92 9.22
CA GLY A 127 -0.17 4.32 9.20
C GLY A 127 0.31 4.81 7.84
N LYS A 128 1.55 5.29 7.80
CA LYS A 128 2.18 5.75 6.55
C LYS A 128 2.52 4.58 5.63
N PHE A 129 2.43 4.81 4.33
CA PHE A 129 2.73 3.81 3.29
C PHE A 129 1.97 2.49 3.44
N VAL A 130 0.79 2.53 4.04
CA VAL A 130 -0.12 1.39 4.07
C VAL A 130 -0.77 1.22 2.69
N ILE A 131 -0.88 -0.02 2.24
CA ILE A 131 -1.65 -0.40 1.06
C ILE A 131 -2.94 -1.09 1.52
N VAL A 132 -4.08 -0.49 1.21
CA VAL A 132 -5.40 -1.12 1.34
C VAL A 132 -5.86 -1.47 -0.06
N ASN A 133 -5.71 -2.73 -0.43
CA ASN A 133 -5.90 -3.17 -1.80
C ASN A 133 -7.39 -3.35 -2.18
N ALA A 134 -7.64 -3.68 -3.45
CA ALA A 134 -8.98 -3.69 -4.01
C ALA A 134 -9.98 -4.56 -3.21
N ARG A 135 -11.15 -3.99 -2.95
CA ARG A 135 -12.26 -4.65 -2.22
C ARG A 135 -11.91 -5.15 -0.82
N SER A 136 -10.88 -4.60 -0.20
CA SER A 136 -10.56 -4.90 1.20
C SER A 136 -11.39 -4.06 2.15
N GLY A 137 -11.67 -4.60 3.33
CA GLY A 137 -12.39 -3.92 4.40
C GLY A 137 -11.51 -3.74 5.63
N VAL A 138 -11.47 -2.52 6.18
CA VAL A 138 -10.90 -2.22 7.50
C VAL A 138 -12.06 -1.85 8.43
N GLY A 139 -12.35 -2.71 9.41
CA GLY A 139 -13.43 -2.55 10.35
C GLY A 139 -13.22 -1.36 11.29
N HIS A 140 -14.30 -0.93 11.94
CA HIS A 140 -14.30 0.23 12.85
C HIS A 140 -13.28 0.09 13.99
N ASP A 141 -12.77 1.22 14.47
CA ASP A 141 -11.85 1.30 15.63
C ASP A 141 -10.57 0.45 15.48
N SER A 142 -10.16 0.18 14.23
CA SER A 142 -8.97 -0.60 13.92
C SER A 142 -7.74 0.29 13.70
N THR A 143 -6.57 -0.27 13.99
CA THR A 143 -5.27 0.37 13.73
C THR A 143 -4.47 -0.46 12.74
N VAL A 144 -3.90 0.18 11.72
CA VAL A 144 -3.01 -0.46 10.76
C VAL A 144 -1.65 0.24 10.79
N GLY A 145 -0.64 -0.47 11.26
CA GLY A 145 0.73 0.05 11.40
C GLY A 145 1.40 0.35 10.06
N ASP A 146 2.41 1.21 10.13
CA ASP A 146 3.19 1.68 8.97
C ASP A 146 3.64 0.54 8.05
N PHE A 147 3.66 0.79 6.75
CA PHE A 147 4.13 -0.15 5.71
C PHE A 147 3.41 -1.50 5.66
N SER A 148 2.25 -1.65 6.30
CA SER A 148 1.46 -2.86 6.18
C SER A 148 0.77 -2.96 4.82
N ASN A 149 0.51 -4.19 4.37
CA ASN A 149 -0.16 -4.47 3.11
C ASN A 149 -1.40 -5.34 3.36
N ILE A 150 -2.55 -4.79 3.08
CA ILE A 150 -3.85 -5.46 3.15
C ILE A 150 -4.19 -5.87 1.71
N CYS A 151 -3.88 -7.14 1.34
CA CYS A 151 -4.05 -7.66 -0.01
C CYS A 151 -5.53 -7.70 -0.44
N PRO A 152 -5.84 -7.89 -1.73
CA PRO A 152 -7.21 -7.83 -2.24
C PRO A 152 -8.20 -8.72 -1.49
N GLY A 153 -9.38 -8.20 -1.20
CA GLY A 153 -10.47 -8.94 -0.57
C GLY A 153 -10.27 -9.30 0.90
N VAL A 154 -9.25 -8.77 1.56
CA VAL A 154 -9.05 -8.95 3.01
C VAL A 154 -10.18 -8.27 3.78
N SER A 155 -10.66 -8.92 4.85
CA SER A 155 -11.64 -8.35 5.77
C SER A 155 -11.08 -8.29 7.19
N LEU A 156 -10.73 -7.09 7.64
CA LEU A 156 -10.39 -6.85 9.04
C LEU A 156 -11.65 -6.51 9.81
N SER A 157 -11.96 -7.29 10.83
CA SER A 157 -13.07 -7.00 11.75
C SER A 157 -12.76 -5.80 12.64
N GLY A 158 -13.77 -5.27 13.31
CA GLY A 158 -13.61 -4.12 14.21
C GLY A 158 -12.58 -4.37 15.33
N HIS A 159 -11.96 -3.29 15.82
CA HIS A 159 -10.94 -3.30 16.87
C HIS A 159 -9.69 -4.14 16.55
N THR A 160 -9.45 -4.47 15.27
CA THR A 160 -8.23 -5.19 14.84
C THR A 160 -7.02 -4.26 14.93
N VAL A 161 -5.91 -4.76 15.47
CA VAL A 161 -4.65 -4.02 15.55
C VAL A 161 -3.59 -4.75 14.72
N LEU A 162 -3.16 -4.14 13.62
CA LEU A 162 -1.99 -4.60 12.86
C LEU A 162 -0.78 -3.77 13.24
N GLY A 163 0.32 -4.43 13.55
CA GLY A 163 1.62 -3.81 13.74
C GLY A 163 2.23 -3.28 12.44
N LYS A 164 3.46 -2.79 12.51
CA LYS A 164 4.23 -2.32 11.36
C LYS A 164 4.59 -3.47 10.42
N GLY A 165 4.48 -3.25 9.11
CA GLY A 165 4.95 -4.20 8.09
C GLY A 165 4.19 -5.52 8.02
N VAL A 166 2.97 -5.56 8.54
CA VAL A 166 2.13 -6.77 8.48
C VAL A 166 1.67 -7.02 7.05
N MET A 167 1.70 -8.29 6.63
CA MET A 167 1.17 -8.76 5.35
C MET A 167 -0.11 -9.58 5.57
N MET A 168 -1.25 -9.06 5.16
CA MET A 168 -2.50 -9.80 5.12
C MET A 168 -2.73 -10.34 3.72
N GLY A 169 -2.61 -11.67 3.55
CA GLY A 169 -2.77 -12.32 2.24
C GLY A 169 -4.20 -12.24 1.70
N THR A 170 -4.34 -12.30 0.38
CA THR A 170 -5.62 -12.18 -0.34
C THR A 170 -6.73 -13.02 0.29
N ASN A 171 -7.91 -12.42 0.49
CA ASN A 171 -9.09 -13.04 1.09
C ASN A 171 -8.87 -13.61 2.52
N SER A 172 -7.82 -13.22 3.23
CA SER A 172 -7.72 -13.50 4.66
C SER A 172 -8.65 -12.59 5.46
N CYS A 173 -8.95 -12.98 6.70
CA CYS A 173 -9.81 -12.18 7.57
C CYS A 173 -9.41 -12.30 9.04
N THR A 174 -9.85 -11.36 9.87
CA THR A 174 -9.64 -11.39 11.32
C THR A 174 -10.96 -11.52 12.09
N ALA A 175 -10.93 -12.19 13.22
CA ALA A 175 -11.96 -12.03 14.23
C ALA A 175 -11.85 -10.62 14.88
N PRO A 176 -12.92 -10.09 15.50
CA PRO A 176 -12.86 -8.81 16.19
C PRO A 176 -11.81 -8.78 17.31
N GLY A 177 -11.12 -7.64 17.45
CA GLY A 177 -10.15 -7.40 18.52
C GLY A 177 -8.81 -8.12 18.40
N VAL A 178 -8.57 -8.86 17.32
CA VAL A 178 -7.30 -9.56 17.09
C VAL A 178 -6.15 -8.58 16.94
N LYS A 179 -4.99 -8.94 17.52
CA LYS A 179 -3.73 -8.18 17.39
C LYS A 179 -2.71 -8.99 16.60
N ILE A 180 -2.14 -8.40 15.58
CA ILE A 180 -1.12 -9.01 14.72
C ILE A 180 0.16 -8.19 14.85
N GLY A 181 1.21 -8.83 15.37
CA GLY A 181 2.48 -8.17 15.68
C GLY A 181 3.27 -7.74 14.44
N ASP A 182 4.26 -6.86 14.65
CA ASP A 182 5.11 -6.30 13.59
C ASP A 182 5.72 -7.38 12.69
N GLY A 183 5.70 -7.17 11.38
CA GLY A 183 6.29 -8.07 10.39
C GLY A 183 5.63 -9.44 10.27
N ALA A 184 4.52 -9.66 10.96
CA ALA A 184 3.79 -10.93 10.82
C ALA A 184 3.10 -11.03 9.45
N SER A 185 2.89 -12.25 9.00
CA SER A 185 2.27 -12.54 7.71
C SER A 185 1.12 -13.52 7.87
N VAL A 186 0.04 -13.28 7.13
CA VAL A 186 -1.12 -14.18 7.05
C VAL A 186 -1.26 -14.67 5.62
N ALA A 187 -1.26 -15.98 5.40
CA ALA A 187 -1.41 -16.55 4.07
C ALA A 187 -2.80 -16.28 3.48
N CYS A 188 -2.90 -16.38 2.15
CA CYS A 188 -4.17 -16.18 1.44
C CYS A 188 -5.27 -17.09 1.97
N GLY A 189 -6.50 -16.55 2.07
CA GLY A 189 -7.69 -17.27 2.49
C GLY A 189 -7.69 -17.72 3.96
N THR A 190 -6.74 -17.27 4.78
CA THR A 190 -6.59 -17.75 6.16
C THR A 190 -7.35 -16.87 7.14
N PRO A 191 -8.28 -17.42 7.94
CA PRO A 191 -8.92 -16.69 9.04
C PRO A 191 -7.99 -16.62 10.26
N VAL A 192 -7.95 -15.46 10.91
CA VAL A 192 -7.19 -15.19 12.13
C VAL A 192 -8.14 -15.04 13.30
N TYR A 193 -8.14 -16.02 14.21
CA TYR A 193 -9.03 -16.05 15.38
C TYR A 193 -8.35 -15.64 16.69
N SER A 194 -7.03 -15.56 16.71
CA SER A 194 -6.23 -15.20 17.88
C SER A 194 -5.03 -14.36 17.50
N ASP A 195 -4.46 -13.68 18.47
CA ASP A 195 -3.29 -12.82 18.28
C ASP A 195 -2.10 -13.59 17.67
N LEU A 196 -1.36 -12.90 16.79
CA LEU A 196 -0.09 -13.36 16.24
C LEU A 196 1.05 -12.51 16.81
N LYS A 197 2.16 -13.15 17.12
CA LYS A 197 3.37 -12.45 17.56
C LYS A 197 4.09 -11.81 16.37
N ALA A 198 4.97 -10.86 16.68
CA ALA A 198 5.84 -10.26 15.67
C ALA A 198 6.63 -11.31 14.89
N GLY A 199 6.69 -11.18 13.56
CA GLY A 199 7.40 -12.06 12.65
C GLY A 199 6.79 -13.45 12.44
N GLU A 200 5.66 -13.77 13.08
CA GLU A 200 4.99 -15.06 12.83
C GLU A 200 4.28 -15.08 11.47
N THR A 201 4.26 -16.25 10.85
CA THR A 201 3.47 -16.50 9.65
C THR A 201 2.34 -17.48 9.97
N LEU A 202 1.09 -17.04 9.78
CA LEU A 202 -0.08 -17.92 9.88
C LEU A 202 -0.45 -18.46 8.51
N SER A 203 -0.54 -19.78 8.39
CA SER A 203 -1.04 -20.48 7.22
C SER A 203 -2.36 -21.22 7.54
N PRO A 204 -3.08 -21.75 6.54
CA PRO A 204 -4.26 -22.59 6.77
C PRO A 204 -3.97 -23.85 7.61
N PHE A 205 -2.70 -24.22 7.73
CA PHE A 205 -2.24 -25.39 8.49
C PHE A 205 -1.68 -25.03 9.88
N GLY A 206 -1.79 -23.77 10.28
CA GLY A 206 -1.30 -23.26 11.56
C GLY A 206 -0.15 -22.26 11.45
N VAL A 207 0.40 -21.86 12.61
CA VAL A 207 1.51 -20.91 12.67
C VAL A 207 2.81 -21.60 12.27
N LEU A 208 3.46 -21.03 11.26
CA LEU A 208 4.82 -21.43 10.87
C LEU A 208 5.81 -20.66 11.74
N LYS A 209 6.71 -21.36 12.44
CA LYS A 209 7.79 -20.70 13.17
C LYS A 209 8.80 -20.15 12.15
N SER A 210 9.22 -18.90 12.33
CA SER A 210 10.33 -18.30 11.59
C SER A 210 11.56 -19.18 11.74
N GLY A 211 12.02 -19.84 10.67
CA GLY A 211 13.23 -20.66 10.72
C GLY A 211 13.24 -21.95 9.89
N LEU A 212 12.25 -22.17 9.04
CA LEU A 212 12.31 -23.23 8.01
C LEU A 212 12.38 -22.56 6.64
N SER A 213 13.61 -22.19 6.25
CA SER A 213 14.01 -21.89 4.87
C SER A 213 14.26 -23.19 4.12
#